data_fd1660f4795b1b14d433804ec7b02dd3
#
_entry.id   fd1660f4795b1b14d433804ec7b02dd3
#
_cell.length_a   1.000
_cell.length_b   1.000
_cell.length_c   1.000
_cell.angle_alpha   90.00
_cell.angle_beta   90.00
_cell.angle_gamma   90.00
#
_symmetry.space_group_name_H-M   'P 1'
#
loop_
_entity.id
_entity.type
_entity.pdbx_description
1 polymer ?
#
loop_
_entity_poly.entity_id
_entity_poly.type
_entity_poly.pdbx_seq_one_letter_code
_entity_poly.pdbx_strand_id
1 'polypeptide(L)'
;MMPVVHIYIDRSEAETWNHDEIDNLQGKINTGEYSMSKVIIIGGGAAGMMAGVFAARNHHEVHILEKNEKLGKKVFITGKGRCNLTNNCEVEELMKHVVTNPKFLYSAFYNCNAQDVMQFFEQNGLELKTERGNRVFPASDHSSDVIKTLEQALNKRKVTVRLHHTVTRILTEPVHDRMQNQMRVTGICVKDEKGLQKQEHFDAVIVATGGLSYERTGSTGDGLQFARDLGLQVTECQPSLVPFEIEEDFCRNLMGLSLRNVTLSCYTKKKNKDKLLYQEQGEMLFTHFGISGPLVLSASAYTGKAKGEPIWVEIDLKPALTIEQLDARILRDFDAAKNKQVRNALDELLPKKLIPVMIELAEIDPFKQVNTVTKEERERLIACMKKLTLHVVGTRGYEEAIIT
;
A
#
# COMPACT_ATOMS: atom_id res chain seq x y z
N MET A 1 -0.58 1.04 -4.16
CA MET A 1 -1.48 0.20 -4.98
C MET A 1 -2.62 -0.24 -4.06
N MET A 2 -3.85 0.13 -4.36
CA MET A 2 -4.99 -0.24 -3.51
C MET A 2 -5.42 -1.67 -3.83
N PRO A 3 -5.73 -2.52 -2.83
CA PRO A 3 -6.29 -3.83 -3.11
C PRO A 3 -7.66 -3.66 -3.76
N VAL A 4 -7.77 -4.14 -4.97
CA VAL A 4 -9.03 -4.24 -5.69
C VAL A 4 -9.55 -5.65 -5.46
N VAL A 5 -10.63 -5.78 -4.71
CA VAL A 5 -11.33 -7.07 -4.59
C VAL A 5 -12.37 -7.10 -5.69
N HIS A 6 -12.06 -7.79 -6.77
CA HIS A 6 -13.04 -8.13 -7.79
C HIS A 6 -13.70 -9.45 -7.40
N ILE A 7 -14.98 -9.41 -7.07
CA ILE A 7 -15.80 -10.62 -7.00
C ILE A 7 -16.57 -10.67 -8.33
N TYR A 8 -16.01 -11.37 -9.29
CA TYR A 8 -16.71 -11.67 -10.53
C TYR A 8 -17.46 -12.98 -10.31
N ILE A 9 -18.78 -12.90 -10.20
CA ILE A 9 -19.64 -14.08 -10.07
C ILE A 9 -20.45 -14.21 -11.37
N ASP A 10 -19.78 -14.42 -12.47
CA ASP A 10 -20.33 -15.06 -13.64
C ASP A 10 -19.41 -16.22 -14.02
N ARG A 11 -19.88 -17.43 -13.79
CA ARG A 11 -19.19 -18.68 -14.15
C ARG A 11 -19.91 -19.41 -15.27
N SER A 12 -20.57 -18.72 -16.16
CA SER A 12 -21.13 -19.43 -17.32
C SER A 12 -20.06 -19.83 -18.34
N GLU A 13 -18.84 -19.24 -18.31
CA GLU A 13 -17.76 -19.58 -19.24
C GLU A 13 -16.36 -19.28 -18.67
N ALA A 14 -15.95 -19.93 -17.58
CA ALA A 14 -14.56 -19.91 -17.13
C ALA A 14 -13.83 -21.18 -17.58
N GLU A 15 -13.88 -21.46 -18.87
CA GLU A 15 -12.92 -22.35 -19.53
C GLU A 15 -11.76 -21.52 -20.08
N THR A 16 -10.58 -22.07 -20.05
CA THR A 16 -9.32 -21.47 -20.49
C THR A 16 -9.44 -20.95 -21.92
N TRP A 17 -9.55 -19.63 -22.08
CA TRP A 17 -9.59 -18.97 -23.39
C TRP A 17 -8.28 -19.19 -24.13
N ASN A 18 -8.36 -19.84 -25.29
CA ASN A 18 -7.27 -19.91 -26.25
C ASN A 18 -7.38 -18.75 -27.28
N HIS A 19 -6.34 -18.52 -28.08
CA HIS A 19 -6.32 -17.43 -29.07
C HIS A 19 -7.48 -17.46 -30.08
N ASP A 20 -7.96 -18.63 -30.42
CA ASP A 20 -9.06 -18.80 -31.39
C ASP A 20 -10.42 -18.38 -30.81
N GLU A 21 -10.58 -18.44 -29.49
CA GLU A 21 -11.80 -17.99 -28.79
C GLU A 21 -11.86 -16.47 -28.67
N ILE A 22 -10.70 -15.80 -28.55
CA ILE A 22 -10.60 -14.34 -28.57
C ILE A 22 -10.98 -13.79 -29.93
N ASP A 23 -10.57 -14.43 -31.02
CA ASP A 23 -10.94 -14.06 -32.38
C ASP A 23 -12.43 -14.34 -32.67
N ASN A 24 -13.01 -15.36 -32.07
CA ASN A 24 -14.46 -15.68 -32.17
C ASN A 24 -15.31 -14.68 -31.36
N LEU A 25 -14.83 -14.18 -30.24
CA LEU A 25 -15.41 -13.05 -29.48
C LEU A 25 -15.39 -11.75 -30.31
N GLN A 26 -14.28 -11.48 -31.00
CA GLN A 26 -14.15 -10.34 -31.91
C GLN A 26 -15.16 -10.43 -33.08
N GLY A 27 -15.40 -11.64 -33.57
CA GLY A 27 -16.43 -11.94 -34.55
C GLY A 27 -17.86 -11.68 -34.03
N LYS A 28 -18.18 -12.09 -32.82
CA LYS A 28 -19.48 -11.87 -32.16
C LYS A 28 -19.74 -10.39 -31.84
N ILE A 29 -18.71 -9.62 -31.50
CA ILE A 29 -18.77 -8.14 -31.31
C ILE A 29 -19.25 -7.48 -32.61
N ASN A 30 -18.76 -7.95 -33.76
CA ASN A 30 -19.11 -7.41 -35.08
C ASN A 30 -20.50 -7.82 -35.58
N THR A 31 -21.15 -8.85 -35.01
CA THR A 31 -22.46 -9.32 -35.38
C THR A 31 -23.62 -8.76 -34.56
N GLY A 32 -23.34 -7.92 -33.53
CA GLY A 32 -24.39 -7.27 -32.72
C GLY A 32 -25.11 -8.18 -31.72
N GLU A 33 -24.56 -9.36 -31.42
CA GLU A 33 -25.14 -10.34 -30.48
C GLU A 33 -24.85 -10.06 -29.00
N TYR A 34 -24.17 -8.96 -28.67
CA TYR A 34 -23.96 -8.56 -27.26
C TYR A 34 -25.21 -7.85 -26.72
N SER A 35 -25.91 -8.50 -25.80
CA SER A 35 -26.98 -7.85 -25.06
C SER A 35 -26.38 -6.79 -24.11
N MET A 36 -26.97 -5.59 -24.11
CA MET A 36 -26.63 -4.53 -23.18
C MET A 36 -26.98 -4.98 -21.75
N SER A 37 -25.98 -5.22 -20.92
CA SER A 37 -26.16 -5.62 -19.53
C SER A 37 -26.23 -4.40 -18.61
N LYS A 38 -26.98 -4.54 -17.54
CA LYS A 38 -27.06 -3.56 -16.45
C LYS A 38 -26.04 -3.89 -15.36
N VAL A 39 -25.01 -3.06 -15.20
CA VAL A 39 -23.91 -3.28 -14.29
C VAL A 39 -23.98 -2.31 -13.12
N ILE A 40 -23.96 -2.84 -11.91
CA ILE A 40 -23.82 -2.03 -10.69
C ILE A 40 -22.40 -2.12 -10.15
N ILE A 41 -21.86 -0.99 -9.73
CA ILE A 41 -20.55 -0.89 -9.05
C ILE A 41 -20.77 -0.35 -7.64
N ILE A 42 -20.35 -1.11 -6.66
CA ILE A 42 -20.49 -0.75 -5.25
C ILE A 42 -19.20 -0.08 -4.78
N GLY A 43 -19.23 1.23 -4.57
CA GLY A 43 -18.12 2.07 -4.14
C GLY A 43 -17.56 2.95 -5.24
N GLY A 44 -17.50 4.25 -4.98
CA GLY A 44 -17.00 5.32 -5.86
C GLY A 44 -15.54 5.71 -5.58
N GLY A 45 -14.71 4.75 -5.14
CA GLY A 45 -13.26 4.94 -5.01
C GLY A 45 -12.52 4.82 -6.35
N ALA A 46 -11.19 4.82 -6.33
CA ALA A 46 -10.35 4.70 -7.53
C ALA A 46 -10.74 3.47 -8.38
N ALA A 47 -10.90 2.32 -7.73
CA ALA A 47 -11.24 1.07 -8.39
C ALA A 47 -12.64 1.12 -9.03
N GLY A 48 -13.64 1.62 -8.31
CA GLY A 48 -15.00 1.70 -8.82
C GLY A 48 -15.16 2.70 -9.94
N MET A 49 -14.52 3.87 -9.86
CA MET A 49 -14.53 4.85 -10.94
C MET A 49 -13.87 4.29 -12.20
N MET A 50 -12.70 3.63 -12.06
CA MET A 50 -12.01 3.03 -13.19
C MET A 50 -12.81 1.89 -13.80
N ALA A 51 -13.38 0.99 -12.98
CA ALA A 51 -14.26 -0.08 -13.42
C ALA A 51 -15.48 0.46 -14.19
N GLY A 52 -16.08 1.58 -13.72
CA GLY A 52 -17.19 2.25 -14.39
C GLY A 52 -16.83 2.75 -15.79
N VAL A 53 -15.65 3.36 -15.92
CA VAL A 53 -15.17 3.82 -17.22
C VAL A 53 -14.98 2.65 -18.19
N PHE A 54 -14.38 1.55 -17.73
CA PHE A 54 -14.12 0.39 -18.60
C PHE A 54 -15.40 -0.40 -18.94
N ALA A 55 -16.28 -0.63 -17.97
CA ALA A 55 -17.57 -1.31 -18.22
C ALA A 55 -18.41 -0.54 -19.24
N ALA A 56 -18.46 0.79 -19.13
CA ALA A 56 -19.21 1.63 -20.06
C ALA A 56 -18.61 1.70 -21.47
N ARG A 57 -17.33 1.33 -21.68
CA ARG A 57 -16.73 1.19 -23.02
C ARG A 57 -17.39 0.07 -23.83
N ASN A 58 -17.88 -0.95 -23.15
CA ASN A 58 -18.51 -2.12 -23.76
C ASN A 58 -20.04 -1.95 -23.93
N HIS A 59 -20.52 -0.70 -23.93
CA HIS A 59 -21.92 -0.34 -24.12
C HIS A 59 -22.90 -0.87 -23.05
N HIS A 60 -22.40 -1.22 -21.86
CA HIS A 60 -23.25 -1.59 -20.73
C HIS A 60 -23.89 -0.35 -20.08
N GLU A 61 -25.09 -0.50 -19.51
CA GLU A 61 -25.71 0.49 -18.62
C GLU A 61 -25.01 0.40 -17.24
N VAL A 62 -24.20 1.40 -16.87
CA VAL A 62 -23.37 1.34 -15.68
C VAL A 62 -23.83 2.31 -14.63
N HIS A 63 -24.00 1.81 -13.37
CA HIS A 63 -24.34 2.60 -12.20
C HIS A 63 -23.27 2.43 -11.14
N ILE A 64 -22.78 3.54 -10.56
CA ILE A 64 -21.91 3.55 -9.39
C ILE A 64 -22.72 4.01 -8.18
N LEU A 65 -22.75 3.19 -7.13
CA LEU A 65 -23.33 3.56 -5.84
C LEU A 65 -22.23 3.86 -4.82
N GLU A 66 -22.25 5.09 -4.33
CA GLU A 66 -21.31 5.56 -3.30
C GLU A 66 -22.08 5.97 -2.05
N LYS A 67 -21.71 5.43 -0.89
CA LYS A 67 -22.36 5.74 0.39
C LYS A 67 -22.04 7.15 0.92
N ASN A 68 -20.90 7.70 0.51
CA ASN A 68 -20.48 9.04 0.91
C ASN A 68 -21.10 10.14 0.02
N GLU A 69 -20.84 11.38 0.43
CA GLU A 69 -21.27 12.62 -0.24
C GLU A 69 -20.47 12.95 -1.50
N LYS A 70 -19.37 12.24 -1.77
CA LYS A 70 -18.50 12.49 -2.93
C LYS A 70 -17.71 11.26 -3.31
N LEU A 71 -17.27 11.19 -4.56
CA LEU A 71 -16.36 10.17 -5.09
C LEU A 71 -14.93 10.38 -4.57
N GLY A 72 -14.13 9.32 -4.57
CA GLY A 72 -12.69 9.38 -4.41
C GLY A 72 -12.18 9.85 -3.06
N LYS A 73 -12.94 9.79 -1.96
CA LYS A 73 -12.51 10.27 -0.62
C LYS A 73 -11.14 9.75 -0.19
N LYS A 74 -10.86 8.47 -0.40
CA LYS A 74 -9.55 7.90 -0.07
C LYS A 74 -8.47 8.37 -1.06
N VAL A 75 -8.78 8.50 -2.34
CA VAL A 75 -7.86 9.06 -3.35
C VAL A 75 -7.41 10.45 -2.95
N PHE A 76 -8.35 11.29 -2.47
CA PHE A 76 -8.09 12.67 -2.08
C PHE A 76 -6.99 12.81 -1.02
N ILE A 77 -6.89 11.88 -0.07
CA ILE A 77 -5.90 11.93 1.02
C ILE A 77 -4.61 11.16 0.73
N THR A 78 -4.55 10.37 -0.35
CA THR A 78 -3.37 9.56 -0.68
C THR A 78 -2.19 10.43 -1.09
N GLY A 79 -0.97 9.92 -0.84
CA GLY A 79 0.25 10.64 -1.17
C GLY A 79 0.37 12.03 -0.53
N LYS A 80 -0.22 12.22 0.66
CA LYS A 80 -0.33 13.52 1.36
C LYS A 80 -1.07 14.59 0.53
N GLY A 81 -2.15 14.17 -0.14
CA GLY A 81 -2.96 15.03 -1.00
C GLY A 81 -2.45 15.19 -2.43
N ARG A 82 -1.34 14.51 -2.79
CA ARG A 82 -0.76 14.55 -4.13
C ARG A 82 -1.25 13.42 -5.04
N CYS A 83 -1.69 12.31 -4.48
CA CYS A 83 -2.02 11.04 -5.13
C CYS A 83 -0.84 10.41 -5.89
N ASN A 84 -0.09 9.51 -5.23
CA ASN A 84 0.81 8.61 -5.95
C ASN A 84 -0.05 7.63 -6.79
N LEU A 85 -0.16 7.92 -8.08
CA LEU A 85 -1.09 7.28 -9.01
C LEU A 85 -0.68 5.84 -9.33
N THR A 86 0.59 5.68 -9.72
CA THR A 86 1.19 4.38 -10.06
C THR A 86 2.71 4.45 -9.88
N ASN A 87 3.40 3.37 -10.23
CA ASN A 87 4.85 3.32 -10.35
C ASN A 87 5.21 3.03 -11.80
N ASN A 88 6.04 3.88 -12.41
CA ASN A 88 6.48 3.74 -13.80
C ASN A 88 7.54 2.64 -13.92
N CYS A 89 7.11 1.39 -13.84
CA CYS A 89 7.96 0.21 -13.97
C CYS A 89 7.27 -0.88 -14.78
N GLU A 90 8.06 -1.83 -15.26
CA GLU A 90 7.55 -3.00 -15.97
C GLU A 90 6.77 -3.93 -15.02
N VAL A 91 5.91 -4.78 -15.60
CA VAL A 91 5.03 -5.70 -14.84
C VAL A 91 5.85 -6.65 -13.97
N GLU A 92 6.97 -7.16 -14.47
CA GLU A 92 7.87 -8.07 -13.76
C GLU A 92 8.43 -7.43 -12.47
N GLU A 93 8.78 -6.13 -12.53
CA GLU A 93 9.26 -5.40 -11.37
C GLU A 93 8.11 -5.15 -10.37
N LEU A 94 6.95 -4.77 -10.88
CA LEU A 94 5.75 -4.54 -10.05
C LEU A 94 5.35 -5.81 -9.31
N MET A 95 5.42 -6.98 -9.97
CA MET A 95 5.12 -8.29 -9.37
C MET A 95 6.05 -8.66 -8.21
N LYS A 96 7.33 -8.25 -8.25
CA LYS A 96 8.29 -8.49 -7.13
C LYS A 96 7.87 -7.78 -5.85
N HIS A 97 7.18 -6.65 -5.96
CA HIS A 97 6.69 -5.86 -4.82
C HIS A 97 5.33 -6.32 -4.28
N VAL A 98 4.68 -7.31 -4.90
CA VAL A 98 3.48 -7.95 -4.35
C VAL A 98 3.90 -9.02 -3.35
N VAL A 99 3.82 -8.69 -2.07
CA VAL A 99 4.39 -9.50 -0.98
C VAL A 99 3.69 -10.84 -0.80
N THR A 100 2.36 -10.88 -1.00
CA THR A 100 1.52 -12.06 -0.79
C THR A 100 0.73 -12.38 -2.03
N ASN A 101 0.75 -13.66 -2.46
CA ASN A 101 0.00 -14.20 -3.58
C ASN A 101 0.10 -13.37 -4.89
N PRO A 102 1.31 -13.05 -5.39
CA PRO A 102 1.47 -12.23 -6.59
C PRO A 102 0.77 -12.82 -7.83
N LYS A 103 0.71 -14.15 -7.94
CA LYS A 103 0.08 -14.82 -9.09
C LYS A 103 -1.39 -14.44 -9.29
N PHE A 104 -2.10 -14.08 -8.22
CA PHE A 104 -3.50 -13.64 -8.30
C PHE A 104 -3.66 -12.35 -9.12
N LEU A 105 -2.65 -11.47 -9.11
CA LEU A 105 -2.68 -10.20 -9.83
C LEU A 105 -2.03 -10.26 -11.22
N TYR A 106 -1.50 -11.42 -11.62
CA TYR A 106 -0.78 -11.58 -12.88
C TYR A 106 -1.62 -11.09 -14.07
N SER A 107 -2.79 -11.68 -14.27
CA SER A 107 -3.68 -11.29 -15.37
C SER A 107 -4.08 -9.82 -15.31
N ALA A 108 -4.38 -9.29 -14.12
CA ALA A 108 -4.77 -7.89 -13.95
C ALA A 108 -3.66 -6.93 -14.39
N PHE A 109 -2.40 -7.19 -14.02
CA PHE A 109 -1.27 -6.32 -14.35
C PHE A 109 -0.84 -6.42 -15.81
N TYR A 110 -0.99 -7.58 -16.46
CA TYR A 110 -0.72 -7.70 -17.88
C TYR A 110 -1.84 -7.11 -18.76
N ASN A 111 -3.09 -7.12 -18.28
CA ASN A 111 -4.22 -6.50 -19.00
C ASN A 111 -4.33 -4.99 -18.77
N CYS A 112 -3.77 -4.46 -17.67
CA CYS A 112 -3.77 -3.02 -17.37
C CYS A 112 -2.51 -2.70 -16.54
N ASN A 113 -1.42 -2.42 -17.23
CA ASN A 113 -0.12 -2.15 -16.62
C ASN A 113 0.04 -0.66 -16.22
N ALA A 114 1.21 -0.30 -15.71
CA ALA A 114 1.48 1.07 -15.27
C ALA A 114 1.40 2.08 -16.42
N GLN A 115 1.87 1.69 -17.62
CA GLN A 115 1.84 2.54 -18.81
C GLN A 115 0.40 2.77 -19.28
N ASP A 116 -0.44 1.73 -19.27
CA ASP A 116 -1.86 1.85 -19.61
C ASP A 116 -2.58 2.82 -18.68
N VAL A 117 -2.27 2.76 -17.37
CA VAL A 117 -2.80 3.71 -16.37
C VAL A 117 -2.34 5.13 -16.67
N MET A 118 -1.05 5.34 -16.92
CA MET A 118 -0.51 6.67 -17.25
C MET A 118 -1.16 7.22 -18.52
N GLN A 119 -1.17 6.43 -19.58
CA GLN A 119 -1.79 6.79 -20.86
C GLN A 119 -3.28 7.13 -20.72
N PHE A 120 -4.02 6.39 -19.89
CA PHE A 120 -5.42 6.69 -19.62
C PHE A 120 -5.61 8.10 -19.06
N PHE A 121 -4.81 8.49 -18.07
CA PHE A 121 -4.93 9.80 -17.45
C PHE A 121 -4.48 10.92 -18.38
N GLU A 122 -3.39 10.75 -19.12
CA GLU A 122 -2.89 11.71 -20.11
C GLU A 122 -3.88 11.93 -21.26
N GLN A 123 -4.47 10.86 -21.80
CA GLN A 123 -5.52 10.94 -22.83
C GLN A 123 -6.81 11.62 -22.34
N ASN A 124 -7.04 11.65 -21.03
CA ASN A 124 -8.14 12.39 -20.42
C ASN A 124 -7.74 13.78 -19.92
N GLY A 125 -6.55 14.27 -20.30
CA GLY A 125 -6.12 15.64 -20.08
C GLY A 125 -5.42 15.90 -18.74
N LEU A 126 -4.99 14.86 -18.02
CA LEU A 126 -4.19 14.99 -16.80
C LEU A 126 -2.70 14.85 -17.12
N GLU A 127 -1.96 15.93 -16.98
CA GLU A 127 -0.50 15.90 -17.09
C GLU A 127 0.12 15.18 -15.89
N LEU A 128 1.07 14.26 -16.17
CA LEU A 128 1.74 13.44 -15.17
C LEU A 128 3.23 13.76 -15.10
N LYS A 129 3.83 13.49 -13.93
CA LYS A 129 5.27 13.53 -13.71
C LYS A 129 5.74 12.29 -12.97
N THR A 130 6.93 11.80 -13.36
CA THR A 130 7.61 10.70 -12.66
C THR A 130 8.71 11.27 -11.76
N GLU A 131 8.68 10.92 -10.48
CA GLU A 131 9.67 11.31 -9.47
C GLU A 131 10.62 10.16 -9.13
N ARG A 132 11.60 10.43 -8.26
CA ARG A 132 12.56 9.44 -7.76
C ARG A 132 11.82 8.18 -7.27
N GLY A 133 12.34 7.01 -7.63
CA GLY A 133 11.73 5.70 -7.34
C GLY A 133 10.54 5.39 -8.25
N ASN A 134 10.52 5.97 -9.45
CA ASN A 134 9.51 5.77 -10.49
C ASN A 134 8.07 6.07 -10.04
N ARG A 135 7.90 6.86 -8.98
CA ARG A 135 6.57 7.25 -8.47
C ARG A 135 5.93 8.27 -9.41
N VAL A 136 4.71 7.99 -9.82
CA VAL A 136 3.95 8.86 -10.74
C VAL A 136 2.92 9.68 -9.98
N PHE A 137 2.94 11.00 -10.22
CA PHE A 137 2.03 11.97 -9.63
C PHE A 137 1.41 12.84 -10.72
N PRO A 138 0.24 13.47 -10.48
CA PRO A 138 -0.21 14.57 -11.31
C PRO A 138 0.80 15.71 -11.27
N ALA A 139 1.05 16.37 -12.40
CA ALA A 139 2.01 17.49 -12.48
C ALA A 139 1.66 18.63 -11.52
N SER A 140 0.37 18.83 -11.28
CA SER A 140 -0.18 19.82 -10.35
C SER A 140 0.07 19.52 -8.86
N ASP A 141 0.47 18.30 -8.50
CA ASP A 141 0.55 17.82 -7.11
C ASP A 141 -0.79 17.81 -6.35
N HIS A 142 -1.92 17.79 -7.06
CA HIS A 142 -3.25 17.78 -6.45
C HIS A 142 -4.02 16.51 -6.78
N SER A 143 -4.35 15.71 -5.76
CA SER A 143 -5.18 14.51 -5.88
C SER A 143 -6.59 14.78 -6.40
N SER A 144 -7.10 16.01 -6.21
CA SER A 144 -8.37 16.46 -6.75
C SER A 144 -8.43 16.40 -8.27
N ASP A 145 -7.31 16.63 -8.97
CA ASP A 145 -7.27 16.59 -10.42
C ASP A 145 -7.39 15.17 -10.95
N VAL A 146 -6.82 14.19 -10.23
CA VAL A 146 -7.02 12.76 -10.52
C VAL A 146 -8.49 12.38 -10.41
N ILE A 147 -9.17 12.81 -9.33
CA ILE A 147 -10.60 12.54 -9.12
C ILE A 147 -11.43 13.19 -10.22
N LYS A 148 -11.18 14.47 -10.50
CA LYS A 148 -11.88 15.23 -11.54
C LYS A 148 -11.73 14.59 -12.92
N THR A 149 -10.55 14.09 -13.25
CA THR A 149 -10.29 13.38 -14.52
C THR A 149 -11.13 12.11 -14.63
N LEU A 150 -11.20 11.32 -13.55
CA LEU A 150 -12.05 10.13 -13.49
C LEU A 150 -13.55 10.48 -13.60
N GLU A 151 -14.02 11.50 -12.90
CA GLU A 151 -15.41 11.99 -12.98
C GLU A 151 -15.76 12.44 -14.41
N GLN A 152 -14.87 13.19 -15.05
CA GLN A 152 -15.06 13.59 -16.47
C GLN A 152 -15.12 12.40 -17.41
N ALA A 153 -14.27 11.38 -17.19
CA ALA A 153 -14.28 10.16 -17.98
C ALA A 153 -15.58 9.35 -17.79
N LEU A 154 -16.13 9.28 -16.58
CA LEU A 154 -17.42 8.67 -16.28
C LEU A 154 -18.57 9.44 -16.96
N ASN A 155 -18.59 10.75 -16.81
CA ASN A 155 -19.62 11.61 -17.43
C ASN A 155 -19.63 11.51 -18.95
N LYS A 156 -18.46 11.51 -19.61
CA LYS A 156 -18.30 11.33 -21.04
C LYS A 156 -18.92 10.02 -21.54
N ARG A 157 -18.93 8.98 -20.68
CA ARG A 157 -19.49 7.66 -20.98
C ARG A 157 -20.90 7.45 -20.43
N LYS A 158 -21.52 8.51 -19.90
CA LYS A 158 -22.90 8.47 -19.37
C LYS A 158 -23.08 7.46 -18.23
N VAL A 159 -22.04 7.22 -17.42
CA VAL A 159 -22.15 6.39 -16.22
C VAL A 159 -23.01 7.13 -15.18
N THR A 160 -24.00 6.45 -14.64
CA THR A 160 -24.87 7.02 -13.59
C THR A 160 -24.21 6.90 -12.24
N VAL A 161 -23.92 8.02 -11.56
CA VAL A 161 -23.38 8.04 -10.21
C VAL A 161 -24.46 8.43 -9.23
N ARG A 162 -24.63 7.62 -8.18
CA ARG A 162 -25.58 7.88 -7.08
C ARG A 162 -24.82 7.96 -5.76
N LEU A 163 -24.67 9.18 -5.23
CA LEU A 163 -24.09 9.44 -3.92
C LEU A 163 -25.12 9.20 -2.82
N HIS A 164 -24.66 9.06 -1.56
CA HIS A 164 -25.51 8.77 -0.40
C HIS A 164 -26.36 7.49 -0.54
N HIS A 165 -25.88 6.53 -1.34
CA HIS A 165 -26.53 5.25 -1.56
C HIS A 165 -25.67 4.12 -0.98
N THR A 166 -26.15 3.51 0.10
CA THR A 166 -25.45 2.42 0.79
C THR A 166 -26.04 1.08 0.37
N VAL A 167 -25.23 0.26 -0.31
CA VAL A 167 -25.61 -1.13 -0.58
C VAL A 167 -25.48 -1.94 0.73
N THR A 168 -26.52 -2.66 1.09
CA THR A 168 -26.57 -3.44 2.33
C THR A 168 -26.50 -4.95 2.11
N ARG A 169 -26.83 -5.41 0.90
CA ARG A 169 -26.78 -6.83 0.54
C ARG A 169 -26.73 -7.01 -0.98
N ILE A 170 -26.06 -8.06 -1.44
CA ILE A 170 -26.13 -8.57 -2.81
C ILE A 170 -27.19 -9.66 -2.86
N LEU A 171 -28.06 -9.60 -3.86
CA LEU A 171 -29.15 -10.56 -4.06
C LEU A 171 -28.70 -11.65 -5.00
N THR A 172 -29.01 -12.90 -4.67
CA THR A 172 -28.67 -14.07 -5.47
C THR A 172 -29.84 -15.03 -5.54
N GLU A 173 -29.93 -15.81 -6.62
CA GLU A 173 -30.86 -16.93 -6.78
C GLU A 173 -30.11 -18.19 -7.22
N PRO A 174 -30.66 -19.39 -6.88
CA PRO A 174 -30.08 -20.63 -7.37
C PRO A 174 -30.23 -20.73 -8.89
N VAL A 175 -29.16 -21.16 -9.56
CA VAL A 175 -29.23 -21.56 -10.97
C VAL A 175 -29.68 -23.02 -11.01
N HIS A 176 -30.87 -23.27 -11.63
CA HIS A 176 -31.37 -24.61 -11.80
C HIS A 176 -30.62 -25.33 -12.94
N ASP A 177 -29.32 -25.54 -12.76
CA ASP A 177 -28.57 -26.43 -13.64
C ASP A 177 -28.33 -27.77 -12.93
N ARG A 178 -28.50 -28.89 -13.69
CA ARG A 178 -28.55 -30.26 -13.15
C ARG A 178 -27.23 -30.76 -12.55
N MET A 179 -26.15 -29.98 -12.62
CA MET A 179 -24.83 -30.44 -12.22
C MET A 179 -24.09 -29.62 -11.11
N GLN A 180 -24.52 -28.40 -10.74
CA GLN A 180 -23.85 -27.62 -9.71
C GLN A 180 -24.84 -26.71 -8.95
N ASN A 181 -24.71 -26.65 -7.61
CA ASN A 181 -25.37 -25.65 -6.76
C ASN A 181 -24.73 -24.27 -7.01
N GLN A 182 -24.95 -23.67 -8.17
CA GLN A 182 -24.46 -22.32 -8.48
C GLN A 182 -25.48 -21.27 -8.08
N MET A 183 -25.01 -20.14 -7.55
CA MET A 183 -25.80 -18.96 -7.25
C MET A 183 -25.53 -17.90 -8.30
N ARG A 184 -26.57 -17.31 -8.86
CA ARG A 184 -26.48 -16.19 -9.79
C ARG A 184 -26.84 -14.90 -9.06
N VAL A 185 -26.05 -13.84 -9.29
CA VAL A 185 -26.38 -12.49 -8.81
C VAL A 185 -27.55 -11.94 -9.61
N THR A 186 -28.55 -11.38 -8.91
CA THR A 186 -29.76 -10.81 -9.53
C THR A 186 -29.97 -9.35 -9.21
N GLY A 187 -29.23 -8.80 -8.23
CA GLY A 187 -29.36 -7.42 -7.84
C GLY A 187 -28.77 -7.10 -6.48
N ILE A 188 -29.25 -6.04 -5.89
CA ILE A 188 -28.79 -5.52 -4.59
C ILE A 188 -29.95 -5.02 -3.74
N CYS A 189 -29.74 -4.97 -2.41
CA CYS A 189 -30.50 -4.12 -1.53
C CYS A 189 -29.72 -2.81 -1.30
N VAL A 190 -30.35 -1.68 -1.51
CA VAL A 190 -29.75 -0.36 -1.36
C VAL A 190 -30.59 0.51 -0.44
N LYS A 191 -29.93 1.29 0.40
CA LYS A 191 -30.52 2.31 1.27
C LYS A 191 -30.14 3.70 0.72
N ASP A 192 -31.13 4.51 0.42
CA ASP A 192 -30.93 5.87 -0.09
C ASP A 192 -30.63 6.90 1.02
N GLU A 193 -30.42 8.15 0.65
CA GLU A 193 -30.13 9.28 1.55
C GLU A 193 -31.20 9.46 2.64
N LYS A 194 -32.48 9.13 2.35
CA LYS A 194 -33.60 9.23 3.30
C LYS A 194 -33.71 8.01 4.21
N GLY A 195 -32.85 7.02 4.01
CA GLY A 195 -32.88 5.76 4.75
C GLY A 195 -33.88 4.73 4.21
N LEU A 196 -34.55 5.04 3.08
CA LEU A 196 -35.47 4.12 2.45
C LEU A 196 -34.72 2.98 1.77
N GLN A 197 -35.05 1.73 2.13
CA GLN A 197 -34.45 0.54 1.56
C GLN A 197 -35.26 0.04 0.36
N LYS A 198 -34.57 -0.27 -0.74
CA LYS A 198 -35.13 -0.79 -1.98
C LYS A 198 -34.33 -1.98 -2.48
N GLN A 199 -34.97 -2.86 -3.23
CA GLN A 199 -34.28 -3.87 -4.05
C GLN A 199 -34.22 -3.38 -5.49
N GLU A 200 -33.05 -3.54 -6.10
CA GLU A 200 -32.82 -3.18 -7.51
C GLU A 200 -32.17 -4.37 -8.23
N HIS A 201 -32.64 -4.66 -9.42
CA HIS A 201 -32.15 -5.79 -10.23
C HIS A 201 -31.09 -5.32 -11.22
N PHE A 202 -30.01 -6.10 -11.30
CA PHE A 202 -28.87 -5.89 -12.19
C PHE A 202 -28.35 -7.23 -12.69
N ASP A 203 -27.72 -7.23 -13.86
CA ASP A 203 -27.16 -8.43 -14.49
C ASP A 203 -25.78 -8.77 -13.92
N ALA A 204 -25.03 -7.75 -13.49
CA ALA A 204 -23.69 -7.92 -12.91
C ALA A 204 -23.44 -6.91 -11.79
N VAL A 205 -22.64 -7.34 -10.79
CA VAL A 205 -22.24 -6.50 -9.66
C VAL A 205 -20.71 -6.50 -9.54
N ILE A 206 -20.11 -5.30 -9.48
CA ILE A 206 -18.69 -5.12 -9.20
C ILE A 206 -18.55 -4.55 -7.79
N VAL A 207 -17.85 -5.27 -6.91
CA VAL A 207 -17.58 -4.83 -5.53
C VAL A 207 -16.25 -4.07 -5.50
N ALA A 208 -16.30 -2.76 -5.25
CA ALA A 208 -15.16 -1.85 -5.22
C ALA A 208 -15.14 -1.00 -3.94
N THR A 209 -15.55 -1.59 -2.82
CA THR A 209 -15.78 -0.91 -1.53
C THR A 209 -14.51 -0.57 -0.75
N GLY A 210 -13.34 -1.01 -1.22
CA GLY A 210 -12.07 -0.90 -0.50
C GLY A 210 -11.95 -1.94 0.63
N GLY A 211 -10.94 -1.77 1.49
CA GLY A 211 -10.66 -2.63 2.63
C GLY A 211 -11.10 -2.00 3.96
N LEU A 212 -10.23 -2.09 4.99
CA LEU A 212 -10.48 -1.63 6.36
C LEU A 212 -9.67 -0.38 6.73
N SER A 213 -8.65 -0.02 5.95
CA SER A 213 -7.79 1.14 6.24
C SER A 213 -8.48 2.46 5.89
N TYR A 214 -8.30 3.47 6.74
CA TYR A 214 -8.94 4.79 6.63
C TYR A 214 -10.48 4.72 6.62
N GLU A 215 -11.06 4.10 7.62
CA GLU A 215 -12.50 3.88 7.78
C GLU A 215 -13.35 5.14 7.50
N ARG A 216 -12.89 6.31 7.96
CA ARG A 216 -13.54 7.62 7.72
C ARG A 216 -13.72 7.99 6.26
N THR A 217 -13.02 7.33 5.34
CA THR A 217 -13.17 7.51 3.89
C THR A 217 -14.22 6.60 3.28
N GLY A 218 -14.84 5.73 4.08
CA GLY A 218 -15.84 4.76 3.64
C GLY A 218 -15.33 3.32 3.48
N SER A 219 -14.04 3.06 3.76
CA SER A 219 -13.46 1.69 3.72
C SER A 219 -13.76 0.94 5.02
N THR A 220 -14.98 0.47 5.17
CA THR A 220 -15.52 -0.17 6.39
C THR A 220 -15.59 -1.70 6.29
N GLY A 221 -15.03 -2.29 5.23
CA GLY A 221 -15.03 -3.74 5.04
C GLY A 221 -16.31 -4.33 4.45
N ASP A 222 -17.20 -3.50 3.90
CA ASP A 222 -18.49 -3.94 3.37
C ASP A 222 -18.34 -5.09 2.34
N GLY A 223 -17.35 -4.99 1.44
CA GLY A 223 -17.10 -6.03 0.44
C GLY A 223 -16.66 -7.37 1.05
N LEU A 224 -15.94 -7.34 2.17
CA LEU A 224 -15.58 -8.55 2.91
C LEU A 224 -16.81 -9.18 3.56
N GLN A 225 -17.74 -8.35 4.03
CA GLN A 225 -19.01 -8.83 4.59
C GLN A 225 -19.88 -9.42 3.49
N PHE A 226 -20.02 -8.77 2.34
CA PHE A 226 -20.75 -9.33 1.18
C PHE A 226 -20.19 -10.69 0.76
N ALA A 227 -18.86 -10.84 0.75
CA ALA A 227 -18.23 -12.12 0.44
C ALA A 227 -18.62 -13.22 1.44
N ARG A 228 -18.64 -12.92 2.75
CA ARG A 228 -19.08 -13.87 3.79
C ARG A 228 -20.56 -14.22 3.65
N ASP A 229 -21.41 -13.23 3.40
CA ASP A 229 -22.85 -13.41 3.22
C ASP A 229 -23.17 -14.29 2.00
N LEU A 230 -22.31 -14.28 0.99
CA LEU A 230 -22.37 -15.13 -0.19
C LEU A 230 -21.73 -16.52 0.01
N GLY A 231 -21.25 -16.84 1.23
CA GLY A 231 -20.62 -18.11 1.54
C GLY A 231 -19.18 -18.25 1.02
N LEU A 232 -18.55 -17.16 0.61
CA LEU A 232 -17.15 -17.16 0.17
C LEU A 232 -16.20 -17.15 1.36
N GLN A 233 -15.07 -17.85 1.23
CA GLN A 233 -14.04 -17.84 2.25
C GLN A 233 -13.29 -16.50 2.21
N VAL A 234 -13.26 -15.80 3.35
CA VAL A 234 -12.53 -14.55 3.52
C VAL A 234 -11.38 -14.78 4.49
N THR A 235 -10.16 -14.53 4.02
CA THR A 235 -8.96 -14.58 4.88
C THR A 235 -8.98 -13.44 5.89
N GLU A 236 -8.33 -13.65 7.04
CA GLU A 236 -8.17 -12.61 8.05
C GLU A 236 -7.35 -11.45 7.47
N CYS A 237 -7.90 -10.24 7.59
CA CYS A 237 -7.24 -9.03 7.13
C CYS A 237 -6.29 -8.51 8.20
N GLN A 238 -5.14 -8.02 7.79
CA GLN A 238 -4.16 -7.37 8.65
C GLN A 238 -3.80 -5.99 8.10
N PRO A 239 -3.52 -5.01 8.98
CA PRO A 239 -3.03 -3.71 8.54
C PRO A 239 -1.66 -3.87 7.88
N SER A 240 -1.44 -3.20 6.76
CA SER A 240 -0.17 -3.24 6.02
C SER A 240 0.27 -1.84 5.62
N LEU A 241 1.58 -1.67 5.40
CA LEU A 241 2.23 -0.37 5.24
C LEU A 241 1.93 0.53 6.44
N VAL A 242 2.29 0.02 7.62
CA VAL A 242 2.05 0.63 8.93
C VAL A 242 3.36 0.91 9.68
N PRO A 243 3.40 1.89 10.59
CA PRO A 243 4.51 2.09 11.50
C PRO A 243 4.71 0.92 12.47
N PHE A 244 5.93 0.76 12.98
CA PHE A 244 6.28 -0.18 14.04
C PHE A 244 6.26 0.49 15.41
N GLU A 245 5.67 -0.19 16.38
CA GLU A 245 5.83 0.09 17.80
C GLU A 245 7.10 -0.61 18.30
N ILE A 246 7.96 0.12 18.99
CA ILE A 246 9.31 -0.30 19.35
C ILE A 246 9.44 -0.36 20.87
N GLU A 247 10.15 -1.39 21.36
CA GLU A 247 10.39 -1.63 22.78
C GLU A 247 11.31 -0.56 23.40
N GLU A 248 12.35 -0.13 22.67
CA GLU A 248 13.40 0.77 23.16
C GLU A 248 12.87 2.19 23.41
N ASP A 249 12.88 2.61 24.67
CA ASP A 249 12.35 3.92 25.11
C ASP A 249 13.07 5.12 24.50
N PHE A 250 14.33 4.97 24.09
CA PHE A 250 15.08 6.08 23.48
C PHE A 250 14.47 6.56 22.15
N CYS A 251 13.63 5.74 21.49
CA CYS A 251 12.91 6.14 20.28
C CYS A 251 12.06 7.40 20.52
N ARG A 252 11.50 7.57 21.71
CA ARG A 252 10.72 8.76 22.09
C ARG A 252 11.58 10.03 22.09
N ASN A 253 12.84 9.92 22.54
CA ASN A 253 13.78 11.04 22.55
C ASN A 253 14.19 11.45 21.14
N LEU A 254 14.10 10.52 20.18
CA LEU A 254 14.40 10.73 18.77
C LEU A 254 13.18 11.18 17.95
N MET A 255 12.02 11.35 18.55
CA MET A 255 10.78 11.75 17.85
C MET A 255 11.03 12.93 16.90
N GLY A 256 10.58 12.77 15.64
CA GLY A 256 10.73 13.76 14.57
C GLY A 256 12.08 13.70 13.84
N LEU A 257 13.04 12.88 14.30
CA LEU A 257 14.30 12.66 13.59
C LEU A 257 14.06 11.80 12.36
N SER A 258 14.30 12.35 11.18
CA SER A 258 14.35 11.60 9.91
C SER A 258 15.78 11.19 9.61
N LEU A 259 15.97 9.92 9.30
CA LEU A 259 17.23 9.39 8.77
C LEU A 259 17.10 9.19 7.27
N ARG A 260 18.14 9.59 6.54
CA ARG A 260 18.23 9.46 5.09
C ARG A 260 19.42 8.58 4.74
N ASN A 261 19.27 7.81 3.64
CA ASN A 261 20.32 6.92 3.14
C ASN A 261 20.83 5.93 4.21
N VAL A 262 19.95 5.38 5.02
CA VAL A 262 20.23 4.27 5.94
C VAL A 262 19.76 2.96 5.30
N THR A 263 20.36 1.84 5.70
CA THR A 263 19.84 0.50 5.35
C THR A 263 19.06 -0.02 6.55
N LEU A 264 17.79 -0.40 6.32
CA LEU A 264 16.95 -1.06 7.30
C LEU A 264 16.79 -2.53 6.90
N SER A 265 17.13 -3.43 7.81
CA SER A 265 16.96 -4.87 7.67
C SER A 265 15.95 -5.35 8.72
N CYS A 266 14.88 -6.01 8.28
CA CYS A 266 13.86 -6.56 9.18
C CYS A 266 14.03 -8.08 9.26
N TYR A 267 14.06 -8.61 10.46
CA TYR A 267 14.31 -10.02 10.74
C TYR A 267 13.21 -10.65 11.58
N THR A 268 13.15 -11.99 11.53
CA THR A 268 12.38 -12.85 12.45
C THR A 268 13.14 -14.12 12.75
N LYS A 269 12.66 -14.89 13.73
CA LYS A 269 13.18 -16.25 13.98
C LYS A 269 12.50 -17.28 13.08
N LYS A 270 13.26 -18.24 12.58
CA LYS A 270 12.75 -19.43 11.93
C LYS A 270 13.60 -20.64 12.35
N LYS A 271 13.01 -21.58 13.11
CA LYS A 271 13.75 -22.74 13.66
C LYS A 271 15.01 -22.30 14.40
N ASN A 272 14.90 -21.30 15.28
CA ASN A 272 15.98 -20.68 16.07
C ASN A 272 17.12 -20.04 15.25
N LYS A 273 16.91 -19.79 13.95
CA LYS A 273 17.86 -19.04 13.11
C LYS A 273 17.24 -17.71 12.69
N ASP A 274 18.08 -16.70 12.58
CA ASP A 274 17.66 -15.39 12.07
C ASP A 274 17.30 -15.51 10.59
N LYS A 275 16.14 -15.03 10.24
CA LYS A 275 15.63 -14.99 8.88
C LYS A 275 15.36 -13.55 8.46
N LEU A 276 16.07 -13.09 7.45
CA LEU A 276 15.80 -11.80 6.82
C LEU A 276 14.42 -11.84 6.14
N LEU A 277 13.56 -10.89 6.47
CA LEU A 277 12.25 -10.68 5.85
C LEU A 277 12.30 -9.61 4.77
N TYR A 278 13.02 -8.52 5.05
CA TYR A 278 13.11 -7.34 4.21
C TYR A 278 14.42 -6.61 4.44
N GLN A 279 15.01 -6.05 3.38
CA GLN A 279 16.16 -5.15 3.47
C GLN A 279 16.12 -4.16 2.32
N GLU A 280 16.27 -2.87 2.62
CA GLU A 280 16.36 -1.82 1.62
C GLU A 280 17.08 -0.60 2.17
N GLN A 281 17.67 0.23 1.29
CA GLN A 281 18.28 1.50 1.61
C GLN A 281 17.32 2.65 1.27
N GLY A 282 17.14 3.59 2.22
CA GLY A 282 16.21 4.70 2.00
C GLY A 282 16.08 5.61 3.20
N GLU A 283 14.85 6.03 3.47
CA GLU A 283 14.49 6.98 4.51
C GLU A 283 13.58 6.36 5.56
N MET A 284 13.77 6.73 6.82
CA MET A 284 12.93 6.38 7.95
C MET A 284 12.76 7.56 8.91
N LEU A 285 11.79 7.45 9.81
CA LEU A 285 11.42 8.49 10.77
C LEU A 285 11.23 7.86 12.16
N PHE A 286 11.80 8.47 13.20
CA PHE A 286 11.47 8.17 14.59
C PHE A 286 10.19 8.91 15.02
N THR A 287 9.33 8.20 15.76
CA THR A 287 8.07 8.71 16.32
C THR A 287 8.06 8.53 17.84
N HIS A 288 7.03 9.03 18.52
CA HIS A 288 6.88 8.86 19.96
C HIS A 288 6.58 7.41 20.40
N PHE A 289 6.15 6.54 19.47
CA PHE A 289 5.85 5.13 19.74
C PHE A 289 6.87 4.16 19.11
N GLY A 290 7.81 4.66 18.32
CA GLY A 290 8.80 3.82 17.64
C GLY A 290 9.27 4.42 16.33
N ILE A 291 9.05 3.71 15.21
CA ILE A 291 9.58 4.09 13.90
C ILE A 291 8.53 4.04 12.79
N SER A 292 8.72 4.88 11.77
CA SER A 292 7.87 5.01 10.60
C SER A 292 8.71 5.44 9.37
N GLY A 293 8.06 5.85 8.31
CA GLY A 293 8.69 6.30 7.07
C GLY A 293 8.77 5.20 6.00
N PRO A 294 9.22 5.53 4.79
CA PRO A 294 9.10 4.63 3.64
C PRO A 294 9.66 3.22 3.87
N LEU A 295 10.87 3.11 4.44
CA LEU A 295 11.50 1.81 4.72
C LEU A 295 10.67 0.97 5.70
N VAL A 296 10.19 1.59 6.78
CA VAL A 296 9.43 0.90 7.83
C VAL A 296 8.07 0.46 7.31
N LEU A 297 7.38 1.33 6.57
CA LEU A 297 6.10 0.99 5.95
C LEU A 297 6.25 -0.18 4.98
N SER A 298 7.29 -0.19 4.14
CA SER A 298 7.56 -1.32 3.25
C SER A 298 7.88 -2.59 4.05
N ALA A 299 8.73 -2.51 5.08
CA ALA A 299 9.09 -3.65 5.93
C ALA A 299 7.87 -4.27 6.60
N SER A 300 6.89 -3.45 7.04
CA SER A 300 5.69 -3.94 7.73
C SER A 300 4.84 -4.88 6.87
N ALA A 301 4.85 -4.74 5.55
CA ALA A 301 4.14 -5.65 4.65
C ALA A 301 4.67 -7.09 4.70
N TYR A 302 5.89 -7.28 5.20
CA TYR A 302 6.53 -8.61 5.30
C TYR A 302 6.34 -9.27 6.67
N THR A 303 5.83 -8.55 7.67
CA THR A 303 5.69 -9.07 9.06
C THR A 303 4.75 -10.24 9.18
N GLY A 304 3.72 -10.34 8.37
CA GLY A 304 2.84 -11.52 8.30
C GLY A 304 3.59 -12.84 8.02
N LYS A 305 4.79 -12.77 7.46
CA LYS A 305 5.66 -13.95 7.23
C LYS A 305 6.36 -14.46 8.51
N ALA A 306 6.33 -13.68 9.60
CA ALA A 306 6.89 -14.07 10.88
C ALA A 306 6.00 -15.09 11.62
N LYS A 307 4.68 -15.11 11.35
CA LYS A 307 3.73 -16.07 11.95
C LYS A 307 3.72 -16.07 13.49
N GLY A 308 3.83 -14.90 14.10
CA GLY A 308 3.85 -14.73 15.56
C GLY A 308 5.23 -14.84 16.21
N GLU A 309 6.28 -15.15 15.45
CA GLU A 309 7.65 -15.12 15.96
C GLU A 309 8.14 -13.68 16.18
N PRO A 310 9.11 -13.44 17.09
CA PRO A 310 9.67 -12.12 17.34
C PRO A 310 10.21 -11.46 16.07
N ILE A 311 10.01 -10.15 15.98
CA ILE A 311 10.49 -9.31 14.88
C ILE A 311 11.43 -8.25 15.46
N TRP A 312 12.53 -8.00 14.79
CA TRP A 312 13.42 -6.87 15.08
C TRP A 312 13.92 -6.25 13.78
N VAL A 313 14.36 -5.02 13.88
CA VAL A 313 15.01 -4.31 12.79
C VAL A 313 16.44 -3.94 13.17
N GLU A 314 17.32 -3.98 12.20
CA GLU A 314 18.71 -3.51 12.32
C GLU A 314 18.90 -2.37 11.33
N ILE A 315 19.45 -1.26 11.80
CA ILE A 315 19.63 -0.06 11.00
C ILE A 315 21.13 0.21 10.88
N ASP A 316 21.64 0.16 9.63
CA ASP A 316 22.97 0.66 9.29
C ASP A 316 22.86 2.16 8.98
N LEU A 317 23.42 2.98 9.86
CA LEU A 317 23.40 4.44 9.74
C LEU A 317 24.36 4.98 8.67
N LYS A 318 25.34 4.16 8.25
CA LYS A 318 26.41 4.54 7.31
C LYS A 318 26.66 3.43 6.28
N PRO A 319 25.65 3.06 5.47
CA PRO A 319 25.77 1.91 4.55
C PRO A 319 26.83 2.09 3.47
N ALA A 320 27.19 3.32 3.14
CA ALA A 320 28.24 3.62 2.16
C ALA A 320 29.67 3.37 2.67
N LEU A 321 29.85 3.15 3.98
CA LEU A 321 31.17 2.94 4.59
C LEU A 321 31.29 1.51 5.12
N THR A 322 32.42 0.85 4.87
CA THR A 322 32.78 -0.38 5.57
C THR A 322 33.12 -0.08 7.04
N ILE A 323 33.25 -1.12 7.87
CA ILE A 323 33.67 -0.96 9.27
C ILE A 323 35.03 -0.26 9.35
N GLU A 324 35.99 -0.67 8.52
CA GLU A 324 37.32 -0.12 8.46
C GLU A 324 37.33 1.35 8.00
N GLN A 325 36.51 1.66 6.99
CA GLN A 325 36.37 3.05 6.49
C GLN A 325 35.70 3.96 7.55
N LEU A 326 34.72 3.43 8.28
CA LEU A 326 34.07 4.17 9.37
C LEU A 326 35.02 4.40 10.53
N ASP A 327 35.85 3.40 10.91
CA ASP A 327 36.88 3.54 11.92
C ASP A 327 37.92 4.61 11.54
N ALA A 328 38.43 4.53 10.31
CA ALA A 328 39.36 5.54 9.79
C ALA A 328 38.76 6.96 9.79
N ARG A 329 37.45 7.07 9.48
CA ARG A 329 36.73 8.34 9.51
C ARG A 329 36.61 8.87 10.95
N ILE A 330 36.23 8.03 11.91
CA ILE A 330 36.11 8.43 13.31
C ILE A 330 37.48 8.87 13.87
N LEU A 331 38.56 8.12 13.59
CA LEU A 331 39.90 8.47 14.00
C LEU A 331 40.32 9.85 13.48
N ARG A 332 40.05 10.14 12.23
CA ARG A 332 40.36 11.46 11.62
C ARG A 332 39.53 12.58 12.25
N ASP A 333 38.22 12.34 12.48
CA ASP A 333 37.35 13.34 13.09
C ASP A 333 37.74 13.61 14.57
N PHE A 334 38.14 12.56 15.30
CA PHE A 334 38.65 12.67 16.66
C PHE A 334 40.00 13.36 16.72
N ASP A 335 40.90 13.12 15.78
CA ASP A 335 42.19 13.82 15.69
C ASP A 335 42.00 15.33 15.49
N ALA A 336 41.08 15.71 14.63
CA ALA A 336 40.69 17.09 14.40
C ALA A 336 40.03 17.77 15.64
N ALA A 337 39.43 16.96 16.53
CA ALA A 337 38.67 17.41 17.70
C ALA A 337 39.30 17.04 19.04
N LYS A 338 40.66 16.86 19.13
CA LYS A 338 41.41 16.27 20.24
C LYS A 338 41.01 16.74 21.65
N ASN A 339 40.66 18.01 21.79
CA ASN A 339 40.32 18.63 23.07
C ASN A 339 38.80 18.72 23.32
N LYS A 340 37.97 18.20 22.44
CA LYS A 340 36.53 18.19 22.64
C LYS A 340 36.09 16.95 23.43
N GLN A 341 34.96 17.07 24.09
CA GLN A 341 34.28 15.92 24.67
C GLN A 341 33.59 15.11 23.56
N VAL A 342 33.43 13.79 23.73
CA VAL A 342 32.84 12.88 22.74
C VAL A 342 31.48 13.39 22.27
N ARG A 343 30.63 13.89 23.18
CA ARG A 343 29.31 14.45 22.86
C ARG A 343 29.33 15.62 21.87
N ASN A 344 30.47 16.31 21.73
CA ASN A 344 30.65 17.48 20.87
C ASN A 344 31.53 17.19 19.64
N ALA A 345 31.91 15.94 19.43
CA ALA A 345 32.85 15.55 18.38
C ALA A 345 32.21 14.67 17.29
N LEU A 346 30.94 14.30 17.46
CA LEU A 346 30.23 13.43 16.54
C LEU A 346 29.24 14.19 15.60
N ASP A 347 29.19 15.52 15.66
CA ASP A 347 28.23 16.36 14.90
C ASP A 347 28.36 16.20 13.39
N GLU A 348 29.58 15.96 12.86
CA GLU A 348 29.82 15.74 11.43
C GLU A 348 29.47 14.32 10.97
N LEU A 349 29.25 13.42 11.93
CA LEU A 349 29.00 12.01 11.66
C LEU A 349 27.54 11.61 11.90
N LEU A 350 26.90 12.18 12.91
CA LEU A 350 25.57 11.83 13.37
C LEU A 350 24.66 13.06 13.52
N PRO A 351 23.35 12.92 13.31
CA PRO A 351 22.39 13.95 13.69
C PRO A 351 22.48 14.24 15.20
N LYS A 352 22.42 15.51 15.59
CA LYS A 352 22.58 15.95 16.99
C LYS A 352 21.71 15.19 17.99
N LYS A 353 20.44 14.89 17.62
CA LYS A 353 19.53 14.13 18.50
C LYS A 353 19.98 12.69 18.72
N LEU A 354 20.70 12.10 17.76
CA LEU A 354 21.12 10.69 17.83
C LEU A 354 22.42 10.52 18.63
N ILE A 355 23.26 11.56 18.75
CA ILE A 355 24.55 11.48 19.42
C ILE A 355 24.46 10.97 20.87
N PRO A 356 23.59 11.50 21.75
CA PRO A 356 23.47 11.01 23.13
C PRO A 356 23.12 9.52 23.18
N VAL A 357 22.19 9.07 22.36
CA VAL A 357 21.74 7.67 22.29
C VAL A 357 22.89 6.76 21.86
N MET A 358 23.64 7.15 20.83
CA MET A 358 24.76 6.34 20.33
C MET A 358 25.90 6.24 21.32
N ILE A 359 26.18 7.31 22.09
CA ILE A 359 27.18 7.34 23.15
C ILE A 359 26.76 6.42 24.31
N GLU A 360 25.48 6.47 24.71
CA GLU A 360 24.90 5.61 25.73
C GLU A 360 24.99 4.14 25.34
N LEU A 361 24.53 3.79 24.14
CA LEU A 361 24.58 2.41 23.60
C LEU A 361 26.02 1.88 23.44
N ALA A 362 26.96 2.76 23.14
CA ALA A 362 28.40 2.41 23.08
C ALA A 362 29.11 2.37 24.46
N GLU A 363 28.37 2.67 25.53
CA GLU A 363 28.92 2.72 26.91
C GLU A 363 30.14 3.63 27.01
N ILE A 364 30.05 4.83 26.41
CA ILE A 364 31.11 5.85 26.48
C ILE A 364 30.65 6.99 27.40
N ASP A 365 31.55 7.48 28.27
CA ASP A 365 31.27 8.68 29.04
C ASP A 365 31.15 9.90 28.10
N PRO A 366 29.98 10.58 28.05
CA PRO A 366 29.74 11.72 27.16
C PRO A 366 30.68 12.91 27.40
N PHE A 367 31.26 13.01 28.61
CA PHE A 367 32.20 14.08 29.03
C PHE A 367 33.66 13.70 28.78
N LYS A 368 33.92 12.44 28.40
CA LYS A 368 35.26 11.95 28.09
C LYS A 368 35.85 12.73 26.92
N GLN A 369 37.15 13.09 27.00
CA GLN A 369 37.83 13.70 25.87
C GLN A 369 38.10 12.68 24.76
N VAL A 370 37.95 13.07 23.50
CA VAL A 370 38.08 12.15 22.36
C VAL A 370 39.46 11.50 22.24
N ASN A 371 40.51 12.19 22.64
CA ASN A 371 41.87 11.65 22.66
C ASN A 371 42.12 10.55 23.72
N THR A 372 41.17 10.33 24.63
CA THR A 372 41.22 9.28 25.65
C THR A 372 40.24 8.12 25.35
N VAL A 373 39.50 8.21 24.26
CA VAL A 373 38.58 7.11 23.78
C VAL A 373 39.44 5.91 23.38
N THR A 374 39.18 4.76 24.00
CA THR A 374 39.91 3.53 23.72
C THR A 374 39.51 2.92 22.41
N LYS A 375 40.29 1.95 21.92
CA LYS A 375 39.97 1.21 20.71
C LYS A 375 38.65 0.44 20.86
N GLU A 376 38.45 -0.18 22.01
CA GLU A 376 37.25 -0.98 22.34
C GLU A 376 35.98 -0.10 22.38
N GLU A 377 36.05 1.08 22.96
CA GLU A 377 34.95 2.06 22.97
C GLU A 377 34.60 2.50 21.56
N ARG A 378 35.60 2.74 20.72
CA ARG A 378 35.40 3.13 19.32
C ARG A 378 34.79 1.98 18.50
N GLU A 379 35.24 0.73 18.72
CA GLU A 379 34.68 -0.46 18.09
C GLU A 379 33.21 -0.66 18.49
N ARG A 380 32.82 -0.43 19.77
CA ARG A 380 31.43 -0.46 20.20
C ARG A 380 30.58 0.62 19.51
N LEU A 381 31.12 1.84 19.43
CA LEU A 381 30.42 2.94 18.73
C LEU A 381 30.19 2.60 17.26
N ILE A 382 31.19 2.05 16.59
CA ILE A 382 31.06 1.59 15.18
C ILE A 382 30.02 0.47 15.06
N ALA A 383 30.05 -0.51 15.96
CA ALA A 383 29.07 -1.59 15.97
C ALA A 383 27.63 -1.07 16.12
N CYS A 384 27.41 -0.14 17.06
CA CYS A 384 26.09 0.51 17.21
C CYS A 384 25.68 1.28 15.95
N MET A 385 26.61 1.97 15.29
CA MET A 385 26.31 2.73 14.06
C MET A 385 26.03 1.82 12.86
N LYS A 386 26.66 0.66 12.77
CA LYS A 386 26.47 -0.31 11.70
C LYS A 386 25.28 -1.23 11.94
N LYS A 387 24.86 -1.35 13.20
CA LYS A 387 23.81 -2.29 13.60
C LYS A 387 23.03 -1.75 14.80
N LEU A 388 22.29 -0.65 14.60
CA LEU A 388 21.34 -0.17 15.60
C LEU A 388 20.12 -1.11 15.58
N THR A 389 19.99 -1.93 16.62
CA THR A 389 18.92 -2.93 16.73
C THR A 389 17.73 -2.36 17.50
N LEU A 390 16.52 -2.58 16.99
CA LEU A 390 15.25 -2.20 17.60
C LEU A 390 14.29 -3.38 17.58
N HIS A 391 13.64 -3.67 18.71
CA HIS A 391 12.68 -4.77 18.82
C HIS A 391 11.25 -4.29 18.58
N VAL A 392 10.57 -4.96 17.66
CA VAL A 392 9.19 -4.63 17.28
C VAL A 392 8.24 -5.32 18.24
N VAL A 393 7.49 -4.56 19.02
CA VAL A 393 6.47 -5.08 19.95
C VAL A 393 5.08 -5.11 19.30
N GLY A 394 4.86 -4.37 18.23
CA GLY A 394 3.61 -4.32 17.52
C GLY A 394 3.66 -3.46 16.26
N THR A 395 2.53 -3.41 15.57
CA THR A 395 2.27 -2.49 14.47
C THR A 395 1.10 -1.59 14.80
N ARG A 396 1.06 -0.41 14.22
CA ARG A 396 -0.12 0.46 14.32
C ARG A 396 -1.31 -0.19 13.61
N GLY A 397 -2.50 0.19 14.03
CA GLY A 397 -3.75 -0.36 13.51
C GLY A 397 -4.18 0.19 12.15
N TYR A 398 -5.39 -0.18 11.75
CA TYR A 398 -6.00 0.24 10.46
C TYR A 398 -6.17 1.76 10.32
N GLU A 399 -6.16 2.51 11.41
CA GLU A 399 -6.24 3.97 11.40
C GLU A 399 -5.04 4.63 10.74
N GLU A 400 -3.86 4.00 10.85
CA GLU A 400 -2.59 4.45 10.27
C GLU A 400 -2.13 3.60 9.09
N ALA A 401 -2.80 2.48 8.81
CA ALA A 401 -2.47 1.59 7.71
C ALA A 401 -2.77 2.23 6.35
N ILE A 402 -1.83 2.20 5.43
CA ILE A 402 -2.07 2.68 4.06
C ILE A 402 -2.99 1.71 3.32
N ILE A 403 -2.79 0.41 3.54
CA ILE A 403 -3.58 -0.66 2.92
C ILE A 403 -3.97 -1.74 3.94
N THR A 404 -4.91 -2.56 3.51
CA THR A 404 -5.39 -3.74 4.27
C THR A 404 -4.75 -4.98 3.70
#